data_6b1741a38268f78a7b2ecd83a6305e6e
#
_entry.id   6b1741a38268f78a7b2ecd83a6305e6e
#
_cell.length_a   1.000
_cell.length_b   1.000
_cell.length_c   1.000
_cell.angle_alpha   90.00
_cell.angle_beta   90.00
_cell.angle_gamma   90.00
#
_symmetry.space_group_name_H-M   'P 1'
#
loop_
_entity.id
_entity.type
_entity.pdbx_description
1 polymer ?
#
loop_
_entity_poly.entity_id
_entity_poly.type
_entity_poly.pdbx_seq_one_letter_code
_entity_poly.pdbx_strand_id
1 'polypeptide(L)'
;MKGTTTMTSIRLRGMTWDHPRGYDPLVACSALYKEQEGVEISWEKRSLQDFESFPVEELARQYDLIVIDHPHAGQIAREGCLYPLDQPGFSAQRRSMLASSVGLSYQSYVFGGRLWALPLDAATQVQAWRPDLLGSAPETWEKVISLARAGKVVLPLRAPHSLMCMMTLAANLGWQAGGRGEDFMPHALGELVVGRLAALVSHLDER
;
A
#
# COMPACT_ATOMS: atom_id res chain seq x y z
N MET A 1 -4.98 49.25 -24.51
CA MET A 1 -4.83 47.84 -24.95
C MET A 1 -4.34 47.07 -23.74
N LYS A 2 -5.22 46.25 -23.14
CA LYS A 2 -4.82 45.37 -22.02
C LYS A 2 -4.24 44.10 -22.65
N GLY A 3 -2.92 43.91 -22.50
CA GLY A 3 -2.26 42.69 -22.95
C GLY A 3 -2.79 41.50 -22.15
N THR A 4 -3.52 40.61 -22.80
CA THR A 4 -3.91 39.30 -22.24
C THR A 4 -2.65 38.45 -22.18
N THR A 5 -2.01 38.41 -21.01
CA THR A 5 -0.94 37.44 -20.77
C THR A 5 -1.59 36.05 -20.78
N THR A 6 -1.40 35.32 -21.86
CA THR A 6 -1.80 33.91 -21.96
C THR A 6 -0.94 33.14 -20.96
N MET A 7 -1.47 32.87 -19.78
CA MET A 7 -0.83 31.96 -18.84
C MET A 7 -0.80 30.58 -19.50
N THR A 8 0.39 30.10 -19.84
CA THR A 8 0.60 28.72 -20.31
C THR A 8 0.15 27.81 -19.18
N SER A 9 -0.98 27.12 -19.33
CA SER A 9 -1.44 26.17 -18.31
C SER A 9 -0.45 25.01 -18.19
N ILE A 10 0.06 24.78 -17.00
CA ILE A 10 0.91 23.62 -16.72
C ILE A 10 0.03 22.37 -16.84
N ARG A 11 0.49 21.39 -17.59
CA ARG A 11 -0.19 20.09 -17.73
C ARG A 11 0.72 18.99 -17.26
N LEU A 12 0.21 18.15 -16.34
CA LEU A 12 0.91 17.01 -15.78
C LEU A 12 0.14 15.73 -16.08
N ARG A 13 0.89 14.63 -16.21
CA ARG A 13 0.35 13.29 -16.40
C ARG A 13 0.62 12.46 -15.15
N GLY A 14 -0.43 11.84 -14.62
CA GLY A 14 -0.36 10.94 -13.49
C GLY A 14 -0.75 9.51 -13.85
N MET A 15 -0.23 8.53 -13.13
CA MET A 15 -0.58 7.12 -13.25
C MET A 15 -1.04 6.56 -11.89
N THR A 16 -2.11 5.77 -11.91
CA THR A 16 -2.66 5.07 -10.75
C THR A 16 -3.25 3.72 -11.15
N TRP A 17 -3.69 2.89 -10.19
CA TRP A 17 -4.36 1.62 -10.50
C TRP A 17 -5.84 1.82 -10.82
N ASP A 18 -6.40 0.92 -11.61
CA ASP A 18 -7.79 0.96 -12.06
C ASP A 18 -8.75 0.47 -10.97
N HIS A 19 -8.96 1.32 -9.98
CA HIS A 19 -9.93 1.12 -8.91
C HIS A 19 -10.47 2.48 -8.43
N PRO A 20 -11.78 2.60 -8.12
CA PRO A 20 -12.36 3.87 -7.65
C PRO A 20 -11.63 4.46 -6.45
N ARG A 21 -11.19 3.63 -5.49
CA ARG A 21 -10.42 4.04 -4.31
C ARG A 21 -9.10 4.75 -4.65
N GLY A 22 -8.45 4.37 -5.75
CA GLY A 22 -7.19 4.98 -6.19
C GLY A 22 -7.35 6.08 -7.24
N TYR A 23 -8.43 6.07 -7.99
CA TYR A 23 -8.64 6.99 -9.10
C TYR A 23 -9.51 8.19 -8.74
N ASP A 24 -10.67 7.95 -8.14
CA ASP A 24 -11.67 9.00 -7.92
C ASP A 24 -11.17 10.14 -7.01
N PRO A 25 -10.46 9.88 -5.89
CA PRO A 25 -9.91 10.94 -5.07
C PRO A 25 -8.88 11.81 -5.81
N LEU A 26 -8.06 11.19 -6.66
CA LEU A 26 -7.05 11.91 -7.44
C LEU A 26 -7.67 12.82 -8.48
N VAL A 27 -8.71 12.35 -9.17
CA VAL A 27 -9.47 13.18 -10.14
C VAL A 27 -10.14 14.35 -9.44
N ALA A 28 -10.80 14.10 -8.30
CA ALA A 28 -11.46 15.16 -7.53
C ALA A 28 -10.46 16.22 -7.04
N CYS A 29 -9.33 15.79 -6.47
CA CYS A 29 -8.28 16.70 -6.04
C CYS A 29 -7.65 17.46 -7.20
N SER A 30 -7.48 16.84 -8.36
CA SER A 30 -6.92 17.49 -9.56
C SER A 30 -7.84 18.56 -10.12
N ALA A 31 -9.17 18.34 -10.08
CA ALA A 31 -10.15 19.34 -10.48
C ALA A 31 -10.07 20.58 -9.58
N LEU A 32 -10.05 20.37 -8.26
CA LEU A 32 -9.88 21.45 -7.28
C LEU A 32 -8.55 22.19 -7.45
N TYR A 33 -7.46 21.47 -7.66
CA TYR A 33 -6.14 22.05 -7.84
C TYR A 33 -6.05 22.88 -9.12
N LYS A 34 -6.72 22.43 -10.20
CA LYS A 34 -6.85 23.22 -11.44
C LYS A 34 -7.57 24.55 -11.21
N GLU A 35 -8.63 24.56 -10.40
CA GLU A 35 -9.38 25.78 -10.06
C GLU A 35 -8.53 26.74 -9.23
N GLN A 36 -7.71 26.22 -8.30
CA GLN A 36 -6.92 27.04 -7.37
C GLN A 36 -5.60 27.52 -7.96
N GLU A 37 -4.88 26.67 -8.67
CA GLU A 37 -3.51 26.89 -9.10
C GLU A 37 -3.34 26.96 -10.64
N GLY A 38 -4.39 26.66 -11.42
CA GLY A 38 -4.32 26.65 -12.88
C GLY A 38 -3.52 25.49 -13.47
N VAL A 39 -3.19 24.47 -12.67
CA VAL A 39 -2.46 23.28 -13.09
C VAL A 39 -3.44 22.16 -13.44
N GLU A 40 -3.31 21.60 -14.63
CA GLU A 40 -4.14 20.49 -15.10
C GLU A 40 -3.40 19.16 -14.91
N ILE A 41 -4.02 18.20 -14.22
CA ILE A 41 -3.46 16.86 -14.01
C ILE A 41 -4.41 15.83 -14.60
N SER A 42 -3.92 15.03 -15.54
CA SER A 42 -4.65 13.92 -16.15
C SER A 42 -4.14 12.60 -15.60
N TRP A 43 -5.05 11.68 -15.22
CA TRP A 43 -4.71 10.40 -14.62
C TRP A 43 -4.99 9.25 -15.59
N GLU A 44 -3.98 8.43 -15.84
CA GLU A 44 -4.10 7.17 -16.55
C GLU A 44 -4.22 6.02 -15.55
N LYS A 45 -5.05 5.01 -15.89
CA LYS A 45 -5.30 3.84 -15.06
C LYS A 45 -4.57 2.62 -15.63
N ARG A 46 -4.01 1.81 -14.76
CA ARG A 46 -3.45 0.50 -15.09
C ARG A 46 -4.14 -0.59 -14.30
N SER A 47 -4.21 -1.81 -14.84
CA SER A 47 -4.68 -2.97 -14.08
C SER A 47 -3.86 -3.14 -12.81
N LEU A 48 -4.43 -3.72 -11.75
CA LEU A 48 -3.72 -3.94 -10.50
C LEU A 48 -2.43 -4.75 -10.72
N GLN A 49 -2.48 -5.74 -11.60
CA GLN A 49 -1.32 -6.57 -11.91
C GLN A 49 -0.20 -5.78 -12.61
N ASP A 50 -0.54 -4.92 -13.56
CA ASP A 50 0.45 -4.07 -14.23
C ASP A 50 0.99 -2.99 -13.28
N PHE A 51 0.16 -2.50 -12.37
CA PHE A 51 0.54 -1.54 -11.35
C PHE A 51 1.58 -2.13 -10.38
N GLU A 52 1.40 -3.36 -9.93
CA GLU A 52 2.29 -4.05 -8.98
C GLU A 52 3.60 -4.52 -9.61
N SER A 53 3.61 -4.83 -10.91
CA SER A 53 4.73 -5.51 -11.57
C SER A 53 5.60 -4.62 -12.46
N PHE A 54 5.13 -3.42 -12.83
CA PHE A 54 5.86 -2.56 -13.75
C PHE A 54 6.99 -1.78 -13.05
N PRO A 55 8.21 -1.72 -13.62
CA PRO A 55 9.33 -1.01 -13.00
C PRO A 55 9.03 0.48 -12.80
N VAL A 56 9.23 0.98 -11.57
CA VAL A 56 8.96 2.38 -11.23
C VAL A 56 9.84 3.33 -12.04
N GLU A 57 11.10 2.97 -12.33
CA GLU A 57 12.00 3.76 -13.15
C GLU A 57 11.44 4.03 -14.56
N GLU A 58 10.79 3.04 -15.16
CA GLU A 58 10.18 3.21 -16.48
C GLU A 58 8.92 4.07 -16.46
N LEU A 59 8.15 3.96 -15.38
CA LEU A 59 7.00 4.84 -15.13
C LEU A 59 7.45 6.29 -14.93
N ALA A 60 8.52 6.52 -14.18
CA ALA A 60 9.10 7.84 -13.94
C ALA A 60 9.54 8.58 -15.21
N ARG A 61 9.83 7.85 -16.28
CA ARG A 61 10.15 8.44 -17.61
C ARG A 61 8.90 8.87 -18.39
N GLN A 62 7.72 8.37 -18.01
CA GLN A 62 6.48 8.56 -18.77
C GLN A 62 5.49 9.49 -18.07
N TYR A 63 5.55 9.57 -16.72
CA TYR A 63 4.60 10.29 -15.90
C TYR A 63 5.29 11.28 -14.96
N ASP A 64 4.61 12.40 -14.69
CA ASP A 64 5.04 13.41 -13.73
C ASP A 64 4.69 13.00 -12.29
N LEU A 65 3.56 12.28 -12.14
CA LEU A 65 3.05 11.79 -10.87
C LEU A 65 2.74 10.29 -10.97
N ILE A 66 3.17 9.54 -9.96
CA ILE A 66 2.98 8.09 -9.95
C ILE A 66 2.45 7.67 -8.58
N VAL A 67 1.37 6.89 -8.55
CA VAL A 67 0.99 6.14 -7.36
C VAL A 67 1.84 4.88 -7.30
N ILE A 68 2.37 4.55 -6.14
CA ILE A 68 3.27 3.41 -5.92
C ILE A 68 2.92 2.69 -4.62
N ASP A 69 3.26 1.42 -4.53
CA ASP A 69 3.22 0.67 -3.28
C ASP A 69 4.49 0.89 -2.44
N HIS A 70 4.35 0.89 -1.11
CA HIS A 70 5.46 1.17 -0.19
C HIS A 70 6.69 0.24 -0.34
N PRO A 71 6.59 -1.05 -0.74
CA PRO A 71 7.76 -1.90 -0.93
C PRO A 71 8.76 -1.36 -1.97
N HIS A 72 8.32 -0.50 -2.88
CA HIS A 72 9.19 0.13 -3.88
C HIS A 72 10.10 1.23 -3.31
N ALA A 73 9.82 1.77 -2.13
CA ALA A 73 10.57 2.91 -1.57
C ALA A 73 12.09 2.65 -1.47
N GLY A 74 12.51 1.44 -1.10
CA GLY A 74 13.91 1.06 -1.04
C GLY A 74 14.60 0.99 -2.41
N GLN A 75 13.90 0.51 -3.44
CA GLN A 75 14.39 0.48 -4.82
C GLN A 75 14.51 1.89 -5.37
N ILE A 76 13.46 2.70 -5.24
CA ILE A 76 13.42 4.11 -5.67
C ILE A 76 14.58 4.90 -5.08
N ALA A 77 14.86 4.71 -3.78
CA ALA A 77 15.97 5.38 -3.11
C ALA A 77 17.34 5.00 -3.66
N ARG A 78 17.54 3.74 -4.09
CA ARG A 78 18.78 3.27 -4.71
C ARG A 78 18.94 3.75 -6.15
N GLU A 79 17.87 3.73 -6.90
CA GLU A 79 17.85 4.10 -8.32
C GLU A 79 17.81 5.62 -8.53
N GLY A 80 17.32 6.38 -7.56
CA GLY A 80 17.17 7.83 -7.63
C GLY A 80 16.21 8.27 -8.75
N CYS A 81 15.24 7.42 -9.09
CA CYS A 81 14.35 7.63 -10.23
C CYS A 81 13.18 8.56 -9.95
N LEU A 82 12.91 8.87 -8.68
CA LEU A 82 11.88 9.84 -8.26
C LEU A 82 12.49 11.01 -7.52
N TYR A 83 11.77 12.13 -7.51
CA TYR A 83 12.14 13.32 -6.76
C TYR A 83 11.66 13.18 -5.30
N PRO A 84 12.56 13.33 -4.32
CA PRO A 84 12.17 13.21 -2.92
C PRO A 84 11.32 14.40 -2.46
N LEU A 85 10.27 14.10 -1.68
CA LEU A 85 9.22 15.06 -1.29
C LEU A 85 9.51 15.80 0.03
N ASP A 86 10.68 15.59 0.62
CA ASP A 86 11.12 16.24 1.85
C ASP A 86 11.85 17.57 1.62
N GLN A 87 11.51 18.27 0.54
CA GLN A 87 12.12 19.54 0.17
C GLN A 87 11.88 20.65 1.21
N PRO A 88 12.81 21.62 1.36
CA PRO A 88 12.59 22.81 2.18
C PRO A 88 11.31 23.55 1.79
N GLY A 89 10.62 24.13 2.75
CA GLY A 89 9.37 24.88 2.52
C GLY A 89 8.09 24.08 2.81
N PHE A 90 8.14 22.75 2.77
CA PHE A 90 6.95 21.91 3.01
C PHE A 90 6.93 21.24 4.39
N SER A 91 7.71 21.70 5.33
CA SER A 91 7.85 21.08 6.66
C SER A 91 6.56 21.09 7.50
N ALA A 92 5.74 22.14 7.37
CA ALA A 92 4.47 22.23 8.09
C ALA A 92 3.44 21.26 7.53
N GLN A 93 3.32 21.18 6.19
CA GLN A 93 2.43 20.25 5.49
C GLN A 93 2.82 18.80 5.81
N ARG A 94 4.11 18.47 5.75
CA ARG A 94 4.61 17.13 6.10
C ARG A 94 4.31 16.73 7.54
N ARG A 95 4.45 17.65 8.52
CA ARG A 95 4.06 17.38 9.91
C ARG A 95 2.56 17.12 10.04
N SER A 96 1.74 17.91 9.35
CA SER A 96 0.29 17.71 9.32
C SER A 96 -0.07 16.35 8.73
N MET A 97 0.54 15.96 7.61
CA MET A 97 0.31 14.66 6.96
C MET A 97 0.76 13.49 7.84
N LEU A 98 1.93 13.61 8.49
CA LEU A 98 2.41 12.61 9.43
C LEU A 98 1.42 12.42 10.59
N ALA A 99 0.90 13.50 11.15
CA ALA A 99 -0.04 13.46 12.27
C ALA A 99 -1.42 12.90 11.90
N SER A 100 -1.86 13.06 10.64
CA SER A 100 -3.15 12.58 10.14
C SER A 100 -3.09 11.23 9.44
N SER A 101 -1.89 10.68 9.25
CA SER A 101 -1.71 9.40 8.56
C SER A 101 -2.05 8.21 9.45
N VAL A 102 -2.68 7.20 8.86
CA VAL A 102 -3.07 5.97 9.57
C VAL A 102 -1.85 5.09 9.82
N GLY A 103 -1.63 4.72 11.08
CA GLY A 103 -0.56 3.82 11.49
C GLY A 103 0.82 4.28 11.00
N LEU A 104 1.55 3.42 10.34
CA LEU A 104 2.87 3.68 9.78
C LEU A 104 2.86 4.07 8.30
N SER A 105 1.70 4.40 7.72
CA SER A 105 1.58 4.63 6.28
C SER A 105 2.46 5.77 5.75
N TYR A 106 2.65 6.84 6.52
CA TYR A 106 3.59 7.91 6.16
C TYR A 106 5.05 7.44 6.26
N GLN A 107 5.40 6.78 7.37
CA GLN A 107 6.77 6.33 7.65
C GLN A 107 7.25 5.26 6.68
N SER A 108 6.33 4.45 6.13
CA SER A 108 6.67 3.39 5.17
C SER A 108 7.30 3.91 3.87
N TYR A 109 7.07 5.18 3.54
CA TYR A 109 7.68 5.84 2.39
C TYR A 109 8.97 6.62 2.72
N VAL A 110 9.44 6.55 3.95
CA VAL A 110 10.73 7.12 4.36
C VAL A 110 11.82 6.05 4.25
N PHE A 111 12.75 6.23 3.34
CA PHE A 111 13.89 5.33 3.16
C PHE A 111 15.19 6.10 2.96
N GLY A 112 16.27 5.67 3.61
CA GLY A 112 17.55 6.39 3.57
C GLY A 112 17.50 7.82 4.13
N GLY A 113 16.57 8.09 5.04
CA GLY A 113 16.35 9.42 5.62
C GLY A 113 15.59 10.40 4.72
N ARG A 114 15.10 9.97 3.55
CA ARG A 114 14.36 10.78 2.59
C ARG A 114 12.92 10.30 2.45
N LEU A 115 11.98 11.21 2.20
CA LEU A 115 10.57 10.90 1.91
C LEU A 115 10.36 10.78 0.40
N TRP A 116 9.96 9.61 -0.07
CA TRP A 116 9.85 9.29 -1.50
C TRP A 116 8.42 9.34 -2.05
N ALA A 117 7.42 9.15 -1.19
CA ALA A 117 6.02 9.31 -1.55
C ALA A 117 5.20 9.78 -0.35
N LEU A 118 3.96 10.18 -0.62
CA LEU A 118 2.97 10.55 0.40
C LEU A 118 1.87 9.48 0.44
N PRO A 119 1.35 9.13 1.63
CA PRO A 119 0.30 8.14 1.74
C PRO A 119 -0.99 8.65 1.08
N LEU A 120 -1.54 7.85 0.19
CA LEU A 120 -2.83 8.09 -0.46
C LEU A 120 -3.90 7.17 0.13
N ASP A 121 -3.54 5.91 0.34
CA ASP A 121 -4.42 4.84 0.77
C ASP A 121 -3.65 3.89 1.68
N ALA A 122 -4.37 3.19 2.57
CA ALA A 122 -3.80 2.15 3.41
C ALA A 122 -4.73 0.94 3.43
N ALA A 123 -4.19 -0.23 3.11
CA ALA A 123 -4.91 -1.49 3.15
C ALA A 123 -4.30 -2.43 4.20
N THR A 124 -5.14 -3.23 4.81
CA THR A 124 -4.72 -4.29 5.73
C THR A 124 -5.61 -5.52 5.56
N GLN A 125 -5.07 -6.67 5.89
CA GLN A 125 -5.89 -7.87 5.98
C GLN A 125 -6.85 -7.75 7.15
N VAL A 126 -8.09 -8.14 6.91
CA VAL A 126 -9.16 -8.20 7.90
C VAL A 126 -9.85 -9.56 7.85
N GLN A 127 -10.42 -9.96 8.96
CA GLN A 127 -11.32 -11.10 9.01
C GLN A 127 -12.72 -10.66 8.59
N ALA A 128 -13.27 -11.34 7.58
CA ALA A 128 -14.70 -11.30 7.26
C ALA A 128 -15.36 -12.63 7.68
N TRP A 129 -16.58 -12.60 8.17
CA TRP A 129 -17.32 -13.78 8.59
C TRP A 129 -18.80 -13.69 8.23
N ARG A 130 -19.43 -14.82 8.14
CA ARG A 130 -20.87 -14.97 7.78
C ARG A 130 -21.68 -15.19 9.05
N PRO A 131 -22.41 -14.17 9.56
CA PRO A 131 -23.21 -14.32 10.78
C PRO A 131 -24.36 -15.32 10.64
N ASP A 132 -24.80 -15.59 9.42
CA ASP A 132 -25.81 -16.61 9.12
C ASP A 132 -25.26 -18.05 9.18
N LEU A 133 -23.94 -18.23 9.13
CA LEU A 133 -23.28 -19.55 9.19
C LEU A 133 -22.53 -19.80 10.50
N LEU A 134 -22.16 -18.76 11.20
CA LEU A 134 -21.43 -18.81 12.47
C LEU A 134 -22.11 -17.92 13.51
N GLY A 135 -22.33 -18.42 14.70
CA GLY A 135 -22.95 -17.65 15.77
C GLY A 135 -22.09 -16.49 16.29
N SER A 136 -20.77 -16.54 16.09
CA SER A 136 -19.84 -15.47 16.43
C SER A 136 -18.59 -15.52 15.55
N ALA A 137 -17.91 -14.37 15.39
CA ALA A 137 -16.60 -14.32 14.74
C ALA A 137 -15.56 -15.14 15.52
N PRO A 138 -14.66 -15.87 14.85
CA PRO A 138 -13.53 -16.53 15.52
C PRO A 138 -12.55 -15.47 16.02
N GLU A 139 -12.21 -15.52 17.31
CA GLU A 139 -11.35 -14.55 17.98
C GLU A 139 -9.90 -15.01 18.11
N THR A 140 -9.63 -16.29 17.86
CA THR A 140 -8.27 -16.87 17.99
C THR A 140 -7.94 -17.74 16.77
N TRP A 141 -6.65 -17.91 16.51
CA TRP A 141 -6.19 -18.77 15.44
C TRP A 141 -6.56 -20.24 15.63
N GLU A 142 -6.67 -20.72 16.87
CA GLU A 142 -7.13 -22.07 17.19
C GLU A 142 -8.58 -22.27 16.76
N LYS A 143 -9.45 -21.27 16.97
CA LYS A 143 -10.83 -21.28 16.47
C LYS A 143 -10.86 -21.26 14.93
N VAL A 144 -10.00 -20.47 14.27
CA VAL A 144 -9.89 -20.43 12.81
C VAL A 144 -9.47 -21.81 12.27
N ILE A 145 -8.44 -22.44 12.86
CA ILE A 145 -7.99 -23.78 12.46
C ILE A 145 -9.10 -24.82 12.66
N SER A 146 -9.85 -24.73 13.75
CA SER A 146 -11.01 -25.63 13.97
C SER A 146 -12.09 -25.44 12.92
N LEU A 147 -12.35 -24.22 12.48
CA LEU A 147 -13.29 -23.93 11.38
C LEU A 147 -12.74 -24.40 10.03
N ALA A 148 -11.43 -24.30 9.81
CA ALA A 148 -10.79 -24.82 8.59
C ALA A 148 -10.95 -26.35 8.47
N ARG A 149 -10.77 -27.09 9.56
CA ARG A 149 -11.05 -28.53 9.63
C ARG A 149 -12.49 -28.89 9.28
N ALA A 150 -13.42 -27.97 9.53
CA ALA A 150 -14.84 -28.13 9.18
C ALA A 150 -15.19 -27.58 7.77
N GLY A 151 -14.19 -27.22 6.95
CA GLY A 151 -14.39 -26.70 5.60
C GLY A 151 -15.05 -25.31 5.56
N LYS A 152 -14.91 -24.50 6.63
CA LYS A 152 -15.61 -23.21 6.79
C LYS A 152 -14.68 -21.99 6.70
N VAL A 153 -13.46 -22.15 6.21
CA VAL A 153 -12.48 -21.06 6.06
C VAL A 153 -12.06 -20.93 4.61
N VAL A 154 -11.97 -19.69 4.14
CA VAL A 154 -11.33 -19.31 2.89
C VAL A 154 -10.16 -18.38 3.24
N LEU A 155 -8.99 -18.66 2.70
CA LEU A 155 -7.80 -17.85 2.92
C LEU A 155 -7.14 -17.51 1.57
N PRO A 156 -6.90 -16.23 1.26
CA PRO A 156 -6.19 -15.86 0.04
C PRO A 156 -4.71 -16.20 0.18
N LEU A 157 -4.23 -17.17 -0.62
CA LEU A 157 -2.83 -17.64 -0.55
C LEU A 157 -2.05 -17.42 -1.84
N ARG A 158 -2.71 -16.95 -2.89
CA ARG A 158 -1.99 -16.55 -4.11
C ARG A 158 -1.07 -15.36 -3.79
N ALA A 159 0.17 -15.39 -4.28
CA ALA A 159 1.10 -14.28 -4.11
C ALA A 159 0.50 -12.95 -4.60
N PRO A 160 0.69 -11.84 -3.89
CA PRO A 160 1.50 -11.66 -2.67
C PRO A 160 0.76 -11.99 -1.35
N HIS A 161 -0.50 -12.41 -1.39
CA HIS A 161 -1.36 -12.57 -0.20
C HIS A 161 -0.85 -13.64 0.77
N SER A 162 -0.15 -14.67 0.31
CA SER A 162 0.50 -15.66 1.18
C SER A 162 1.52 -15.01 2.11
N LEU A 163 2.33 -14.08 1.61
CA LEU A 163 3.25 -13.30 2.43
C LEU A 163 2.49 -12.40 3.42
N MET A 164 1.40 -11.76 2.97
CA MET A 164 0.58 -10.92 3.85
C MET A 164 -0.06 -11.74 4.98
N CYS A 165 -0.52 -12.96 4.71
CA CYS A 165 -1.02 -13.88 5.73
C CYS A 165 0.06 -14.26 6.75
N MET A 166 1.27 -14.53 6.28
CA MET A 166 2.42 -14.82 7.14
C MET A 166 2.74 -13.62 8.05
N MET A 167 2.81 -12.41 7.50
CA MET A 167 3.07 -11.18 8.25
C MET A 167 1.96 -10.88 9.24
N THR A 168 0.69 -11.08 8.85
CA THR A 168 -0.46 -10.89 9.75
C THR A 168 -0.42 -11.84 10.93
N LEU A 169 -0.13 -13.12 10.68
CA LEU A 169 0.00 -14.10 11.76
C LEU A 169 1.19 -13.78 12.67
N ALA A 170 2.33 -13.37 12.11
CA ALA A 170 3.49 -12.95 12.89
C ALA A 170 3.18 -11.72 13.76
N ALA A 171 2.48 -10.73 13.21
CA ALA A 171 2.06 -9.54 13.94
C ALA A 171 1.10 -9.88 15.10
N ASN A 172 0.16 -10.80 14.89
CA ASN A 172 -0.71 -11.31 15.96
C ASN A 172 0.06 -12.07 17.07
N LEU A 173 1.27 -12.53 16.76
CA LEU A 173 2.20 -13.12 17.73
C LEU A 173 3.16 -12.10 18.36
N GLY A 174 2.93 -10.81 18.11
CA GLY A 174 3.71 -9.70 18.68
C GLY A 174 4.91 -9.26 17.85
N TRP A 175 5.09 -9.80 16.63
CA TRP A 175 6.15 -9.34 15.75
C TRP A 175 5.84 -7.97 15.15
N GLN A 176 6.87 -7.14 15.04
CA GLN A 176 6.79 -5.86 14.36
C GLN A 176 7.78 -5.85 13.19
N ALA A 177 7.27 -5.58 11.99
CA ALA A 177 8.10 -5.42 10.81
C ALA A 177 9.00 -4.16 10.91
N GLY A 178 10.14 -4.18 10.25
CA GLY A 178 11.04 -3.02 10.16
C GLY A 178 12.15 -2.98 11.21
N GLY A 179 12.44 -4.08 11.88
CA GLY A 179 13.67 -4.25 12.67
C GLY A 179 14.91 -4.05 11.79
N ARG A 180 15.99 -3.49 12.40
CA ARG A 180 17.29 -3.29 11.72
C ARG A 180 18.17 -4.55 11.78
N GLY A 181 17.57 -5.74 11.73
CA GLY A 181 18.31 -7.01 11.71
C GLY A 181 18.63 -7.48 10.29
N GLU A 182 19.57 -8.40 10.17
CA GLU A 182 19.86 -9.08 8.89
C GLU A 182 18.73 -10.03 8.52
N ASP A 183 18.03 -10.58 9.50
CA ASP A 183 16.94 -11.52 9.32
C ASP A 183 15.59 -10.78 9.17
N PHE A 184 14.76 -11.28 8.26
CA PHE A 184 13.40 -10.78 8.06
C PHE A 184 12.55 -10.88 9.34
N MET A 185 12.67 -12.01 10.07
CA MET A 185 12.10 -12.22 11.40
C MET A 185 12.93 -13.24 12.20
N PRO A 186 12.82 -13.27 13.53
CA PRO A 186 13.49 -14.28 14.34
C PRO A 186 13.13 -15.71 13.89
N HIS A 187 14.12 -16.58 13.74
CA HIS A 187 13.96 -17.93 13.19
C HIS A 187 12.86 -18.74 13.91
N ALA A 188 12.87 -18.77 15.24
CA ALA A 188 11.86 -19.49 16.02
C ALA A 188 10.43 -18.97 15.79
N LEU A 189 10.26 -17.67 15.56
CA LEU A 189 8.98 -17.09 15.20
C LEU A 189 8.58 -17.49 13.77
N GLY A 190 9.54 -17.48 12.84
CA GLY A 190 9.31 -17.92 11.46
C GLY A 190 8.84 -19.38 11.39
N GLU A 191 9.49 -20.30 12.13
CA GLU A 191 9.06 -21.69 12.24
C GLU A 191 7.63 -21.83 12.81
N LEU A 192 7.31 -21.07 13.86
CA LEU A 192 5.98 -21.09 14.47
C LEU A 192 4.91 -20.58 13.48
N VAL A 193 5.18 -19.47 12.78
CA VAL A 193 4.27 -18.88 11.81
C VAL A 193 4.04 -19.82 10.63
N VAL A 194 5.10 -20.33 10.03
CA VAL A 194 5.01 -21.28 8.91
C VAL A 194 4.29 -22.56 9.34
N GLY A 195 4.59 -23.10 10.51
CA GLY A 195 3.91 -24.29 11.05
C GLY A 195 2.40 -24.06 11.23
N ARG A 196 1.98 -22.90 11.74
CA ARG A 196 0.56 -22.55 11.88
C ARG A 196 -0.13 -22.34 10.53
N LEU A 197 0.53 -21.69 9.57
CA LEU A 197 -0.01 -21.56 8.21
C LEU A 197 -0.14 -22.92 7.53
N ALA A 198 0.87 -23.78 7.63
CA ALA A 198 0.83 -25.14 7.07
C ALA A 198 -0.33 -25.96 7.66
N ALA A 199 -0.53 -25.89 8.98
CA ALA A 199 -1.66 -26.52 9.66
C ALA A 199 -3.01 -25.96 9.20
N LEU A 200 -3.10 -24.66 8.91
CA LEU A 200 -4.33 -24.06 8.37
C LEU A 200 -4.57 -24.52 6.92
N VAL A 201 -3.55 -24.41 6.07
CA VAL A 201 -3.62 -24.76 4.63
C VAL A 201 -3.97 -26.22 4.42
N SER A 202 -3.45 -27.15 5.25
CA SER A 202 -3.76 -28.58 5.13
C SER A 202 -5.25 -28.94 5.30
N HIS A 203 -6.05 -27.97 5.75
CA HIS A 203 -7.49 -28.13 5.93
C HIS A 203 -8.32 -27.26 4.97
N LEU A 204 -7.69 -26.52 4.05
CA LEU A 204 -8.39 -25.75 3.04
C LEU A 204 -8.64 -26.61 1.81
N ASP A 205 -9.87 -26.58 1.30
CA ASP A 205 -10.17 -27.17 0.00
C ASP A 205 -9.53 -26.30 -1.12
N GLU A 206 -8.94 -26.95 -2.12
CA GLU A 206 -8.53 -26.31 -3.37
C GLU A 206 -9.80 -25.88 -4.13
N ARG A 207 -10.13 -24.58 -4.05
CA ARG A 207 -11.25 -23.95 -4.80
C ARG A 207 -10.75 -22.83 -5.65
#